data_4bf0e419af3a90f00f5e20b39598dda0
#
_entry.id   4bf0e419af3a90f00f5e20b39598dda0
#
_cell.length_a   1.000
_cell.length_b   1.000
_cell.length_c   1.000
_cell.angle_alpha   90.00
_cell.angle_beta   90.00
_cell.angle_gamma   90.00
#
_symmetry.space_group_name_H-M   'P 1'
#
loop_
_entity.id
_entity.type
_entity.pdbx_description
1 polymer ?
#
loop_
_entity_poly.entity_id
_entity_poly.type
_entity_poly.pdbx_seq_one_letter_code
_entity_poly.pdbx_strand_id
1 'polypeptide(L)'
;MLDRRMEVRPRHLDGMARLGSHVVCAGGLLDEAEKMKGSVLVMDFQSREELDEYLANEPYVTEHVWEKIEVERMNVVLVKGEKYL
;
A
#
# COMPACT_ATOMS: atom_id res chain seq x y z
N MET A 1 10.28 6.88 -12.75
CA MET A 1 9.64 5.89 -11.84
C MET A 1 8.24 5.48 -12.25
N LEU A 2 7.50 6.35 -12.97
CA LEU A 2 6.15 5.99 -13.42
C LEU A 2 6.13 4.75 -14.33
N ASP A 3 7.06 4.65 -15.28
CA ASP A 3 7.12 3.51 -16.19
C ASP A 3 7.34 2.20 -15.44
N ARG A 4 8.27 2.20 -14.48
CA ARG A 4 8.52 1.00 -13.67
C ARG A 4 7.32 0.66 -12.80
N ARG A 5 6.65 1.68 -12.26
CA ARG A 5 5.45 1.51 -11.46
C ARG A 5 4.35 0.80 -12.26
N MET A 6 4.11 1.24 -13.48
CA MET A 6 3.07 0.64 -14.33
C MET A 6 3.44 -0.78 -14.75
N GLU A 7 4.72 -1.05 -14.98
CA GLU A 7 5.21 -2.38 -15.33
C GLU A 7 5.03 -3.37 -14.17
N VAL A 8 5.28 -2.94 -12.94
CA VAL A 8 5.19 -3.79 -11.75
C VAL A 8 3.76 -3.87 -11.20
N ARG A 9 2.91 -2.91 -11.54
CA ARG A 9 1.57 -2.75 -10.97
C ARG A 9 0.72 -4.01 -10.95
N PRO A 10 0.65 -4.84 -12.00
CA PRO A 10 -0.17 -6.05 -11.96
C PRO A 10 0.22 -7.00 -10.82
N ARG A 11 1.51 -7.20 -10.59
CA ARG A 11 1.98 -8.05 -9.49
C ARG A 11 1.68 -7.45 -8.12
N HIS A 12 1.80 -6.12 -8.01
CA HIS A 12 1.46 -5.40 -6.79
C HIS A 12 -0.02 -5.57 -6.46
N LEU A 13 -0.90 -5.34 -7.44
CA LEU A 13 -2.35 -5.46 -7.23
C LEU A 13 -2.76 -6.89 -6.90
N ASP A 14 -2.14 -7.88 -7.54
CA ASP A 14 -2.38 -9.28 -7.22
C ASP A 14 -2.00 -9.60 -5.77
N GLY A 15 -0.86 -9.10 -5.32
CA GLY A 15 -0.42 -9.27 -3.95
C GLY A 15 -1.36 -8.61 -2.96
N MET A 16 -1.82 -7.39 -3.27
CA MET A 16 -2.77 -6.67 -2.43
C MET A 16 -4.10 -7.42 -2.32
N ALA A 17 -4.60 -7.95 -3.44
CA ALA A 17 -5.84 -8.71 -3.45
C ALA A 17 -5.75 -9.96 -2.57
N ARG A 18 -4.59 -10.62 -2.54
CA ARG A 18 -4.38 -11.81 -1.71
C ARG A 18 -4.34 -11.51 -0.22
N LEU A 19 -3.99 -10.29 0.16
CA LEU A 19 -3.98 -9.89 1.57
C LEU A 19 -5.40 -9.77 2.15
N GLY A 20 -6.38 -9.51 1.30
CA GLY A 20 -7.79 -9.46 1.72
C GLY A 20 -8.03 -8.45 2.83
N SER A 21 -8.51 -8.93 3.99
CA SER A 21 -8.90 -8.06 5.11
C SER A 21 -7.73 -7.34 5.78
N HIS A 22 -6.48 -7.69 5.47
CA HIS A 22 -5.34 -6.94 5.98
C HIS A 22 -5.20 -5.57 5.31
N VAL A 23 -5.87 -5.36 4.18
CA VAL A 23 -5.88 -4.07 3.49
C VAL A 23 -7.17 -3.34 3.84
N VAL A 24 -7.08 -2.28 4.64
CA VAL A 24 -8.24 -1.45 4.95
C VAL A 24 -8.57 -0.57 3.75
N CYS A 25 -7.59 0.13 3.24
CA CYS A 25 -7.71 0.85 1.97
C CYS A 25 -6.32 1.11 1.40
N ALA A 26 -6.28 1.36 0.10
CA ALA A 26 -5.04 1.66 -0.58
C ALA A 26 -5.35 2.53 -1.79
N GLY A 27 -4.42 3.41 -2.13
CA GLY A 27 -4.60 4.27 -3.30
C GLY A 27 -3.30 4.90 -3.75
N GLY A 28 -3.31 5.37 -4.97
CA GLY A 28 -2.19 6.10 -5.53
C GLY A 28 -2.38 7.59 -5.31
N LEU A 29 -1.28 8.26 -5.01
CA LEU A 29 -1.26 9.72 -4.97
C LEU A 29 -1.03 10.23 -6.38
N LEU A 30 -1.75 11.28 -6.75
CA LEU A 30 -1.71 11.83 -8.11
C LEU A 30 -1.05 13.20 -8.11
N ASP A 31 -0.31 13.50 -9.18
CA ASP A 31 0.18 14.84 -9.40
C ASP A 31 -0.87 15.68 -10.14
N GLU A 32 -0.52 16.92 -10.49
CA GLU A 32 -1.45 17.83 -11.16
C GLU A 32 -1.89 17.33 -12.54
N ALA A 33 -1.10 16.46 -13.16
CA ALA A 33 -1.41 15.87 -14.47
C ALA A 33 -2.14 14.53 -14.35
N GLU A 34 -2.66 14.20 -13.15
CA GLU A 34 -3.36 12.94 -12.86
C GLU A 34 -2.48 11.69 -13.01
N LYS A 35 -1.16 11.87 -12.90
CA LYS A 35 -0.21 10.75 -12.93
C LYS A 35 0.18 10.35 -11.51
N MET A 36 0.37 9.05 -11.31
CA MET A 36 0.71 8.54 -9.98
C MET A 36 2.11 8.96 -9.56
N LYS A 37 2.21 9.53 -8.36
CA LYS A 37 3.49 9.98 -7.79
C LYS A 37 3.85 9.28 -6.49
N GLY A 38 2.96 8.45 -5.96
CA GLY A 38 3.19 7.75 -4.71
C GLY A 38 2.01 6.87 -4.35
N SER A 39 2.03 6.33 -3.15
CA SER A 39 0.97 5.46 -2.65
C SER A 39 0.70 5.71 -1.18
N VAL A 40 -0.56 5.53 -0.79
CA VAL A 40 -0.97 5.48 0.61
C VAL A 40 -1.63 4.14 0.84
N LEU A 41 -1.20 3.43 1.88
CA LEU A 41 -1.79 2.16 2.26
C LEU A 41 -2.16 2.20 3.73
N VAL A 42 -3.37 1.77 4.03
CA VAL A 42 -3.82 1.58 5.41
C VAL A 42 -4.00 0.09 5.59
N MET A 43 -3.17 -0.50 6.45
CA MET A 43 -3.05 -1.93 6.59
C MET A 43 -3.38 -2.34 8.02
N ASP A 44 -3.93 -3.54 8.16
CA ASP A 44 -4.25 -4.13 9.46
C ASP A 44 -3.41 -5.38 9.66
N PHE A 45 -2.24 -5.21 10.26
CA PHE A 45 -1.38 -6.33 10.65
C PHE A 45 -1.32 -6.41 12.18
N GLN A 46 -1.24 -7.62 12.70
CA GLN A 46 -1.23 -7.84 14.14
C GLN A 46 0.10 -7.46 14.78
N SER A 47 1.19 -7.44 13.99
CA SER A 47 2.52 -7.13 14.51
C SER A 47 3.36 -6.43 13.47
N ARG A 48 4.42 -5.77 13.92
CA ARG A 48 5.42 -5.16 13.05
C ARG A 48 6.11 -6.23 12.20
N GLU A 49 6.27 -7.42 12.75
CA GLU A 49 6.92 -8.52 12.02
C GLU A 49 6.12 -8.93 10.78
N GLU A 50 4.80 -8.97 10.88
CA GLU A 50 3.94 -9.27 9.73
C GLU A 50 4.07 -8.18 8.65
N LEU A 51 4.13 -6.92 9.07
CA LEU A 51 4.33 -5.81 8.14
C LEU A 51 5.68 -5.90 7.44
N ASP A 52 6.74 -6.19 8.20
CA ASP A 52 8.07 -6.31 7.63
C ASP A 52 8.15 -7.47 6.63
N GLU A 53 7.50 -8.58 6.93
CA GLU A 53 7.42 -9.70 5.99
C GLU A 53 6.67 -9.32 4.71
N TYR A 54 5.56 -8.59 4.84
CA TYR A 54 4.84 -8.09 3.68
C TYR A 54 5.73 -7.20 2.83
N LEU A 55 6.42 -6.23 3.44
CA LEU A 55 7.28 -5.30 2.69
C LEU A 55 8.42 -6.03 1.99
N ALA A 56 8.97 -7.08 2.60
CA ALA A 56 10.05 -7.85 2.01
C ALA A 56 9.64 -8.57 0.72
N ASN A 57 8.35 -8.82 0.55
CA ASN A 57 7.80 -9.54 -0.60
C ASN A 57 6.96 -8.68 -1.54
N GLU A 58 6.78 -7.39 -1.21
CA GLU A 58 5.96 -6.50 -2.02
C GLU A 58 6.68 -6.10 -3.31
N PRO A 59 6.10 -6.38 -4.49
CA PRO A 59 6.77 -6.05 -5.75
C PRO A 59 7.16 -4.58 -5.90
N TYR A 60 6.39 -3.64 -5.37
CA TYR A 60 6.76 -2.23 -5.42
C TYR A 60 7.99 -1.92 -4.58
N VAL A 61 8.26 -2.72 -3.54
CA VAL A 61 9.47 -2.60 -2.73
C VAL A 61 10.64 -3.30 -3.42
N THR A 62 10.46 -4.57 -3.80
CA THR A 62 11.53 -5.40 -4.36
C THR A 62 12.00 -4.90 -5.71
N GLU A 63 11.12 -4.26 -6.48
CA GLU A 63 11.45 -3.71 -7.79
C GLU A 63 11.74 -2.20 -7.73
N HIS A 64 11.92 -1.68 -6.53
CA HIS A 64 12.32 -0.30 -6.29
C HIS A 64 11.37 0.77 -6.87
N VAL A 65 10.06 0.47 -6.90
CA VAL A 65 9.05 1.46 -7.28
C VAL A 65 8.89 2.47 -6.13
N TRP A 66 8.81 1.97 -4.90
CA TRP A 66 8.81 2.82 -3.71
C TRP A 66 10.26 3.02 -3.26
N GLU A 67 10.78 4.22 -3.44
CA GLU A 67 12.13 4.55 -3.02
C GLU A 67 12.19 4.94 -1.55
N LYS A 68 11.14 5.57 -1.06
CA LYS A 68 11.04 5.99 0.34
C LYS A 68 9.76 5.43 0.92
N ILE A 69 9.89 4.74 2.04
CA ILE A 69 8.75 4.13 2.74
C ILE A 69 8.70 4.69 4.14
N GLU A 70 7.55 5.27 4.51
CA GLU A 70 7.29 5.75 5.86
C GLU A 70 6.14 4.93 6.45
N VAL A 71 6.31 4.50 7.68
CA VAL A 71 5.31 3.69 8.37
C VAL A 71 4.94 4.36 9.67
N GLU A 72 3.64 4.56 9.89
CA GLU A 72 3.12 5.10 11.13
C GLU A 72 1.96 4.25 11.62
N ARG A 73 1.82 4.16 12.92
CA ARG A 73 0.68 3.49 13.52
C ARG A 73 -0.53 4.44 13.48
N MET A 74 -1.71 3.87 13.21
CA MET A 74 -2.93 4.65 13.15
C MET A 74 -4.07 3.86 13.76
N ASN A 75 -4.91 4.54 14.52
CA ASN A 75 -6.14 3.95 15.03
C ASN A 75 -7.28 4.32 14.09
N VAL A 76 -7.74 3.36 13.30
CA VAL A 76 -8.82 3.59 12.33
C VAL A 76 -10.15 3.56 13.06
N VAL A 77 -10.87 4.69 13.03
CA VAL A 77 -12.17 4.81 13.74
C VAL A 77 -13.36 4.87 12.78
N LEU A 78 -13.14 5.28 11.53
CA LEU A 78 -14.20 5.38 10.52
C LEU A 78 -13.68 4.86 9.19
N VAL A 79 -14.50 4.09 8.50
CA VAL A 79 -14.25 3.64 7.12
C VAL A 79 -15.54 3.88 6.35
N LYS A 80 -15.46 4.70 5.30
CA LYS A 80 -16.63 5.09 4.48
C LYS A 80 -17.80 5.59 5.32
N GLY A 81 -17.50 6.35 6.38
CA GLY A 81 -18.51 6.90 7.26
C GLY A 81 -19.06 5.95 8.31
N GLU A 82 -18.62 4.70 8.32
CA GLU A 82 -19.05 3.71 9.31
C GLU A 82 -18.02 3.62 10.43
N LYS A 83 -18.50 3.45 11.66
CA LYS A 83 -17.64 3.29 12.82
C LYS A 83 -16.88 1.98 12.74
N TYR A 84 -15.59 2.06 13.00
CA TYR A 84 -14.70 0.91 12.92
C TYR A 84 -13.95 0.79 14.25
N LEU A 85 -14.62 0.25 15.25
CA LEU A 85 -14.04 0.11 16.60
C LEU A 85 -13.96 -1.33 17.05
#